data_2bfcc768f1c7fe1ab2d46847b575d89d
#
_entry.id   2bfcc768f1c7fe1ab2d46847b575d89d
#
_cell.length_a   1.000
_cell.length_b   1.000
_cell.length_c   1.000
_cell.angle_alpha   90.00
_cell.angle_beta   90.00
_cell.angle_gamma   90.00
#
_symmetry.space_group_name_H-M   'P 1'
#
loop_
_entity.id
_entity.type
_entity.pdbx_description
1 polymer ?
#
loop_
_entity_poly.entity_id
_entity_poly.type
_entity_poly.pdbx_seq_one_letter_code
_entity_poly.pdbx_strand_id
1 'polypeptide(L)'
;MNGIDTLNLDTRSLSTFLTVLDEGSVSRAAIRLGVSQSAVSHTLDRLRQSLGDPLFVKSGRGIAPTQYALRAGPHIRQILDDLQSLSSGPPFTPATAEFTFTIAANDYQRDLLLPGLVSTLRREAPGIRLQVIPSGIPTADMLRKDVCDLIISPHAPEATDIMQRGLMADRMVVFYDPDYREPPQDTTEYLKADHVSLLFATGEKPALETSLNTRGLTRRNVVTVSNFSGLPEFLRGTDMLATAPERMSNHLLRGFASVPLPFDFKPFTLLMLWHRRNQNDPAHRWLRNQVNAVAATMNGLNE
;
A
#
# COMPACT_ATOMS: atom_id res chain seq x y z
N MET A 1 7.93 21.89 -35.71
CA MET A 1 7.08 20.69 -35.96
C MET A 1 8.02 19.51 -35.95
N ASN A 2 7.89 18.63 -34.97
CA ASN A 2 8.76 17.47 -34.83
C ASN A 2 8.41 16.44 -35.88
N GLY A 3 9.42 15.89 -36.58
CA GLY A 3 9.28 14.93 -37.70
C GLY A 3 8.51 13.61 -37.37
N ILE A 4 8.04 13.43 -36.15
CA ILE A 4 7.21 12.29 -35.73
C ILE A 4 5.77 12.42 -36.24
N ASP A 5 5.21 13.65 -36.34
CA ASP A 5 3.85 13.90 -36.84
C ASP A 5 3.66 13.55 -38.31
N THR A 6 4.77 13.42 -39.08
CA THR A 6 4.74 13.11 -40.52
C THR A 6 4.81 11.58 -40.78
N LEU A 7 5.16 10.74 -39.79
CA LEU A 7 5.42 9.33 -40.03
C LEU A 7 4.15 8.47 -40.16
N ASN A 8 2.98 8.96 -39.76
CA ASN A 8 1.67 8.27 -39.86
C ASN A 8 1.72 6.78 -39.50
N LEU A 9 2.55 6.44 -38.47
CA LEU A 9 2.76 5.08 -37.99
C LEU A 9 1.86 4.83 -36.78
N ASP A 10 1.02 3.80 -36.87
CA ASP A 10 0.20 3.33 -35.74
C ASP A 10 0.62 1.91 -35.31
N THR A 11 0.28 1.54 -34.08
CA THR A 11 0.61 0.23 -33.49
C THR A 11 0.08 -0.95 -34.31
N ARG A 12 -1.09 -0.79 -34.92
CA ARG A 12 -1.72 -1.84 -35.74
C ARG A 12 -0.92 -2.07 -37.03
N SER A 13 -0.44 -1.00 -37.65
CA SER A 13 0.40 -1.08 -38.84
C SER A 13 1.74 -1.74 -38.54
N LEU A 14 2.39 -1.37 -37.42
CA LEU A 14 3.65 -1.98 -36.98
C LEU A 14 3.48 -3.45 -36.65
N SER A 15 2.40 -3.83 -35.96
CA SER A 15 2.06 -5.22 -35.66
C SER A 15 1.80 -6.04 -36.94
N THR A 16 1.11 -5.44 -37.92
CA THR A 16 0.88 -6.06 -39.22
C THR A 16 2.18 -6.34 -39.95
N PHE A 17 3.12 -5.38 -39.97
CA PHE A 17 4.46 -5.57 -40.56
C PHE A 17 5.22 -6.74 -39.92
N LEU A 18 5.28 -6.80 -38.58
CA LEU A 18 5.94 -7.89 -37.85
C LEU A 18 5.31 -9.25 -38.18
N THR A 19 3.97 -9.31 -38.21
CA THR A 19 3.29 -10.56 -38.53
C THR A 19 3.59 -11.02 -39.93
N VAL A 20 3.68 -10.11 -40.92
CA VAL A 20 4.09 -10.48 -42.29
C VAL A 20 5.56 -10.90 -42.35
N LEU A 21 6.42 -10.24 -41.57
CA LEU A 21 7.86 -10.59 -41.48
C LEU A 21 8.06 -12.01 -40.90
N ASP A 22 7.33 -12.34 -39.85
CA ASP A 22 7.37 -13.63 -39.15
C ASP A 22 6.77 -14.76 -40.03
N GLU A 23 5.63 -14.50 -40.68
CA GLU A 23 4.94 -15.50 -41.54
C GLU A 23 5.56 -15.67 -42.93
N GLY A 24 6.32 -14.68 -43.41
CA GLY A 24 6.87 -14.70 -44.78
C GLY A 24 5.76 -14.75 -45.87
N SER A 25 4.50 -14.40 -45.51
CA SER A 25 3.36 -14.50 -46.40
C SER A 25 2.24 -13.54 -45.97
N VAL A 26 1.77 -12.72 -46.90
CA VAL A 26 0.64 -11.77 -46.68
C VAL A 26 -0.66 -12.54 -46.35
N SER A 27 -0.90 -13.67 -47.04
CA SER A 27 -2.11 -14.46 -46.81
C SER A 27 -2.12 -15.13 -45.43
N ARG A 28 -0.98 -15.69 -44.98
CA ARG A 28 -0.86 -16.28 -43.64
C ARG A 28 -0.96 -15.21 -42.57
N ALA A 29 -0.33 -14.07 -42.76
CA ALA A 29 -0.43 -12.95 -41.85
C ALA A 29 -1.90 -12.45 -41.72
N ALA A 30 -2.65 -12.38 -42.80
CA ALA A 30 -4.06 -12.02 -42.79
C ALA A 30 -4.90 -13.01 -41.97
N ILE A 31 -4.67 -14.31 -42.11
CA ILE A 31 -5.34 -15.35 -41.31
C ILE A 31 -5.01 -15.17 -39.82
N ARG A 32 -3.71 -15.01 -39.48
CA ARG A 32 -3.25 -14.84 -38.11
C ARG A 32 -3.82 -13.57 -37.42
N LEU A 33 -3.95 -12.49 -38.21
CA LEU A 33 -4.51 -11.22 -37.73
C LEU A 33 -6.06 -11.17 -37.72
N GLY A 34 -6.72 -12.16 -38.30
CA GLY A 34 -8.20 -12.16 -38.42
C GLY A 34 -8.74 -11.08 -39.35
N VAL A 35 -7.99 -10.70 -40.39
CA VAL A 35 -8.37 -9.66 -41.36
C VAL A 35 -8.28 -10.17 -42.80
N SER A 36 -8.77 -9.38 -43.78
CA SER A 36 -8.62 -9.74 -45.20
C SER A 36 -7.18 -9.51 -45.69
N GLN A 37 -6.74 -10.28 -46.71
CA GLN A 37 -5.46 -10.09 -47.35
C GLN A 37 -5.32 -8.68 -47.96
N SER A 38 -6.40 -8.09 -48.49
CA SER A 38 -6.43 -6.72 -49.01
C SER A 38 -6.15 -5.70 -47.93
N ALA A 39 -6.69 -5.89 -46.71
CA ALA A 39 -6.42 -5.02 -45.58
C ALA A 39 -4.94 -5.04 -45.15
N VAL A 40 -4.32 -6.22 -45.11
CA VAL A 40 -2.88 -6.35 -44.86
C VAL A 40 -2.06 -5.65 -45.95
N SER A 41 -2.39 -5.87 -47.23
CA SER A 41 -1.70 -5.23 -48.35
C SER A 41 -1.79 -3.71 -48.31
N HIS A 42 -2.97 -3.16 -48.05
CA HIS A 42 -3.18 -1.71 -47.90
C HIS A 42 -2.36 -1.13 -46.69
N THR A 43 -2.30 -1.86 -45.59
CA THR A 43 -1.48 -1.43 -44.45
C THR A 43 0.02 -1.41 -44.81
N LEU A 44 0.51 -2.44 -45.54
CA LEU A 44 1.89 -2.48 -46.01
C LEU A 44 2.18 -1.35 -47.01
N ASP A 45 1.24 -0.99 -47.89
CA ASP A 45 1.43 0.12 -48.83
C ASP A 45 1.59 1.46 -48.12
N ARG A 46 0.81 1.72 -47.08
CA ARG A 46 0.97 2.90 -46.20
C ARG A 46 2.35 2.91 -45.53
N LEU A 47 2.80 1.77 -45.01
CA LEU A 47 4.09 1.68 -44.36
C LEU A 47 5.25 1.90 -45.33
N ARG A 48 5.16 1.38 -46.59
CA ARG A 48 6.13 1.62 -47.66
C ARG A 48 6.28 3.13 -47.93
N GLN A 49 5.18 3.81 -48.02
CA GLN A 49 5.18 5.29 -48.24
C GLN A 49 5.81 6.01 -47.04
N SER A 50 5.46 5.63 -45.82
CA SER A 50 5.95 6.31 -44.61
C SER A 50 7.44 6.02 -44.35
N LEU A 51 7.93 4.83 -44.66
CA LEU A 51 9.30 4.40 -44.38
C LEU A 51 10.26 4.52 -45.60
N GLY A 52 9.71 4.79 -46.79
CA GLY A 52 10.50 4.94 -48.02
C GLY A 52 11.17 3.66 -48.49
N ASP A 53 10.67 2.50 -48.10
CA ASP A 53 11.24 1.19 -48.44
C ASP A 53 10.14 0.21 -48.89
N PRO A 54 10.37 -0.67 -49.88
CA PRO A 54 9.39 -1.67 -50.31
C PRO A 54 9.01 -2.68 -49.22
N LEU A 55 9.78 -2.82 -48.16
CA LEU A 55 9.69 -3.74 -47.03
C LEU A 55 9.72 -5.22 -47.42
N PHE A 56 8.95 -5.60 -48.41
CA PHE A 56 8.90 -6.96 -48.94
C PHE A 56 8.92 -6.92 -50.47
N VAL A 57 9.72 -7.77 -51.07
CA VAL A 57 9.85 -7.95 -52.54
C VAL A 57 9.38 -9.33 -52.96
N LYS A 58 8.91 -9.46 -54.20
CA LYS A 58 8.50 -10.77 -54.75
C LYS A 58 9.70 -11.70 -54.82
N SER A 59 9.55 -12.92 -54.31
CA SER A 59 10.59 -13.95 -54.34
C SER A 59 9.94 -15.29 -54.69
N GLY A 60 10.14 -15.77 -55.90
CA GLY A 60 9.50 -16.99 -56.41
C GLY A 60 7.95 -16.90 -56.31
N ARG A 61 7.34 -17.86 -55.61
CA ARG A 61 5.89 -17.89 -55.35
C ARG A 61 5.46 -17.13 -54.11
N GLY A 62 6.42 -16.49 -53.39
CA GLY A 62 6.16 -15.76 -52.12
C GLY A 62 6.75 -14.36 -52.12
N ILE A 63 7.03 -13.88 -50.94
CA ILE A 63 7.69 -12.62 -50.66
C ILE A 63 8.93 -12.83 -49.78
N ALA A 64 9.92 -11.96 -49.96
CA ALA A 64 11.11 -11.90 -49.09
C ALA A 64 11.25 -10.48 -48.50
N PRO A 65 11.68 -10.34 -47.26
CA PRO A 65 11.91 -9.05 -46.64
C PRO A 65 13.13 -8.36 -47.24
N THR A 66 13.09 -7.03 -47.33
CA THR A 66 14.26 -6.23 -47.69
C THR A 66 15.28 -6.21 -46.52
N GLN A 67 16.52 -5.81 -46.80
CA GLN A 67 17.53 -5.62 -45.76
C GLN A 67 17.10 -4.55 -44.74
N TYR A 68 16.34 -3.53 -45.18
CA TYR A 68 15.74 -2.55 -44.31
C TYR A 68 14.71 -3.19 -43.39
N ALA A 69 13.79 -3.99 -43.93
CA ALA A 69 12.76 -4.68 -43.15
C ALA A 69 13.36 -5.61 -42.08
N LEU A 70 14.43 -6.35 -42.43
CA LEU A 70 15.14 -7.21 -41.47
C LEU A 70 15.79 -6.43 -40.32
N ARG A 71 16.34 -5.25 -40.58
CA ARG A 71 16.92 -4.37 -39.55
C ARG A 71 15.86 -3.66 -38.73
N ALA A 72 14.77 -3.25 -39.37
CA ALA A 72 13.66 -2.54 -38.67
C ALA A 72 12.87 -3.47 -37.77
N GLY A 73 12.75 -4.76 -38.08
CA GLY A 73 11.93 -5.72 -37.32
C GLY A 73 12.22 -5.75 -35.84
N PRO A 74 13.47 -5.94 -35.37
CA PRO A 74 13.82 -5.90 -33.94
C PRO A 74 13.46 -4.58 -33.28
N HIS A 75 13.70 -3.45 -33.92
CA HIS A 75 13.36 -2.10 -33.36
C HIS A 75 11.84 -1.91 -33.22
N ILE A 76 11.09 -2.34 -34.24
CA ILE A 76 9.61 -2.24 -34.20
C ILE A 76 9.05 -3.15 -33.11
N ARG A 77 9.62 -4.34 -32.88
CA ARG A 77 9.22 -5.24 -31.80
C ARG A 77 9.44 -4.58 -30.44
N GLN A 78 10.63 -3.99 -30.24
CA GLN A 78 10.92 -3.26 -29.00
C GLN A 78 9.97 -2.09 -28.75
N ILE A 79 9.64 -1.31 -29.78
CA ILE A 79 8.65 -0.19 -29.66
C ILE A 79 7.29 -0.72 -29.23
N LEU A 80 6.82 -1.82 -29.80
CA LEU A 80 5.52 -2.40 -29.42
C LEU A 80 5.54 -2.96 -28.00
N ASP A 81 6.63 -3.60 -27.58
CA ASP A 81 6.83 -4.09 -26.21
C ASP A 81 6.86 -2.92 -25.22
N ASP A 82 7.54 -1.82 -25.54
CA ASP A 82 7.57 -0.60 -24.73
C ASP A 82 6.18 0.03 -24.60
N LEU A 83 5.42 0.12 -25.70
CA LEU A 83 4.04 0.60 -25.69
C LEU A 83 3.10 -0.31 -24.89
N GLN A 84 3.29 -1.62 -24.96
CA GLN A 84 2.54 -2.57 -24.15
C GLN A 84 2.87 -2.41 -22.66
N SER A 85 4.15 -2.16 -22.35
CA SER A 85 4.59 -1.92 -20.97
C SER A 85 3.97 -0.65 -20.37
N LEU A 86 3.76 0.41 -21.18
CA LEU A 86 3.03 1.62 -20.74
C LEU A 86 1.58 1.32 -20.35
N SER A 87 0.92 0.39 -21.05
CA SER A 87 -0.46 -0.01 -20.76
C SER A 87 -0.57 -0.88 -19.49
N SER A 88 0.49 -1.66 -19.20
CA SER A 88 0.54 -2.59 -18.07
C SER A 88 1.23 -1.99 -16.83
N GLY A 89 1.91 -0.85 -16.99
CA GLY A 89 2.92 -0.34 -16.05
C GLY A 89 4.19 -1.22 -16.08
N PRO A 90 5.33 -0.71 -15.60
CA PRO A 90 6.54 -1.53 -15.51
C PRO A 90 6.28 -2.73 -14.60
N PRO A 91 6.72 -3.95 -14.98
CA PRO A 91 6.52 -5.13 -14.15
C PRO A 91 7.24 -4.92 -12.81
N PHE A 92 6.48 -4.95 -11.70
CA PHE A 92 7.07 -4.91 -10.38
C PHE A 92 7.57 -6.30 -10.00
N THR A 93 8.86 -6.39 -9.77
CA THR A 93 9.52 -7.61 -9.27
C THR A 93 10.11 -7.31 -7.90
N PRO A 94 9.54 -7.83 -6.81
CA PRO A 94 9.99 -7.53 -5.45
C PRO A 94 11.49 -7.76 -5.24
N ALA A 95 12.01 -8.89 -5.75
CA ALA A 95 13.40 -9.31 -5.56
C ALA A 95 14.45 -8.32 -6.11
N THR A 96 14.10 -7.53 -7.13
CA THR A 96 15.01 -6.58 -7.79
C THR A 96 14.62 -5.11 -7.60
N ALA A 97 13.54 -4.86 -6.86
CA ALA A 97 13.05 -3.51 -6.61
C ALA A 97 13.96 -2.75 -5.64
N GLU A 98 14.30 -1.51 -5.96
CA GLU A 98 15.15 -0.63 -5.15
C GLU A 98 14.49 0.74 -4.98
N PHE A 99 13.71 0.91 -3.92
CA PHE A 99 13.14 2.21 -3.52
C PHE A 99 12.76 2.20 -2.05
N THR A 100 12.21 3.31 -1.55
CA THR A 100 11.79 3.45 -0.16
C THR A 100 10.29 3.61 -0.11
N PHE A 101 9.63 2.81 0.75
CA PHE A 101 8.26 3.09 1.19
C PHE A 101 8.28 3.84 2.51
N THR A 102 7.44 4.87 2.62
CA THR A 102 7.20 5.59 3.87
C THR A 102 5.85 5.20 4.44
N ILE A 103 5.85 4.60 5.64
CA ILE A 103 4.63 4.24 6.37
C ILE A 103 4.47 5.17 7.56
N ALA A 104 3.31 5.83 7.67
CA ALA A 104 2.96 6.58 8.86
C ALA A 104 2.19 5.70 9.84
N ALA A 105 2.71 5.55 11.06
CA ALA A 105 2.12 4.77 12.14
C ALA A 105 2.59 5.29 13.49
N ASN A 106 1.71 5.33 14.48
CA ASN A 106 2.12 5.58 15.86
C ASN A 106 2.76 4.32 16.46
N ASP A 107 3.34 4.42 17.62
CA ASP A 107 4.13 3.36 18.25
C ASP A 107 3.36 2.03 18.42
N TYR A 108 2.08 2.05 18.78
CA TYR A 108 1.27 0.84 18.88
C TYR A 108 1.21 0.06 17.56
N GLN A 109 0.79 0.71 16.47
CA GLN A 109 0.66 0.06 15.15
C GLN A 109 2.04 -0.31 14.57
N ARG A 110 3.02 0.56 14.78
CA ARG A 110 4.41 0.36 14.38
C ARG A 110 4.98 -0.93 15.00
N ASP A 111 4.91 -1.03 16.32
CA ASP A 111 5.56 -2.11 17.06
C ASP A 111 4.81 -3.43 16.89
N LEU A 112 3.49 -3.37 16.66
CA LEU A 112 2.67 -4.55 16.45
C LEU A 112 2.85 -5.15 15.03
N LEU A 113 2.88 -4.34 13.98
CA LEU A 113 2.77 -4.81 12.60
C LEU A 113 4.09 -4.73 11.83
N LEU A 114 4.87 -3.66 12.01
CA LEU A 114 6.01 -3.41 11.12
C LEU A 114 7.19 -4.36 11.30
N PRO A 115 7.49 -4.94 12.47
CA PRO A 115 8.54 -5.97 12.58
C PRO A 115 8.28 -7.19 11.69
N GLY A 116 7.04 -7.68 11.65
CA GLY A 116 6.63 -8.77 10.75
C GLY A 116 6.75 -8.38 9.27
N LEU A 117 6.35 -7.16 8.92
CA LEU A 117 6.51 -6.63 7.57
C LEU A 117 7.99 -6.57 7.17
N VAL A 118 8.87 -6.04 8.02
CA VAL A 118 10.31 -5.94 7.75
C VAL A 118 10.92 -7.33 7.54
N SER A 119 10.53 -8.33 8.33
CA SER A 119 10.97 -9.72 8.13
C SER A 119 10.65 -10.23 6.73
N THR A 120 9.43 -9.94 6.23
CA THR A 120 9.01 -10.32 4.88
C THR A 120 9.78 -9.53 3.80
N LEU A 121 9.93 -8.21 3.98
CA LEU A 121 10.69 -7.37 3.05
C LEU A 121 12.14 -7.87 2.88
N ARG A 122 12.81 -8.19 3.98
CA ARG A 122 14.20 -8.68 3.92
C ARG A 122 14.35 -9.99 3.16
N ARG A 123 13.34 -10.84 3.19
CA ARG A 123 13.32 -12.13 2.48
C ARG A 123 12.94 -11.99 1.01
N GLU A 124 11.92 -11.20 0.68
CA GLU A 124 11.28 -11.17 -0.63
C GLU A 124 11.68 -9.97 -1.49
N ALA A 125 12.08 -8.87 -0.86
CA ALA A 125 12.37 -7.59 -1.52
C ALA A 125 13.54 -6.86 -0.83
N PRO A 126 14.75 -7.44 -0.80
CA PRO A 126 15.88 -6.97 0.01
C PRO A 126 16.35 -5.55 -0.35
N GLY A 127 16.11 -5.07 -1.57
CA GLY A 127 16.43 -3.71 -2.03
C GLY A 127 15.41 -2.66 -1.58
N ILE A 128 14.22 -3.05 -1.13
CA ILE A 128 13.22 -2.12 -0.63
C ILE A 128 13.60 -1.66 0.79
N ARG A 129 13.57 -0.35 1.00
CA ARG A 129 13.75 0.31 2.30
C ARG A 129 12.39 0.72 2.86
N LEU A 130 12.26 0.68 4.18
CA LEU A 130 11.09 1.15 4.90
C LEU A 130 11.48 2.35 5.76
N GLN A 131 10.81 3.47 5.54
CA GLN A 131 10.83 4.63 6.43
C GLN A 131 9.55 4.65 7.25
N VAL A 132 9.66 4.83 8.56
CA VAL A 132 8.50 4.89 9.45
C VAL A 132 8.46 6.27 10.08
N ILE A 133 7.32 6.94 9.96
CA ILE A 133 7.07 8.25 10.56
C ILE A 133 5.84 8.20 11.47
N PRO A 134 5.72 9.07 12.47
CA PRO A 134 4.50 9.17 13.26
C PRO A 134 3.30 9.56 12.40
N SER A 135 2.15 8.91 12.60
CA SER A 135 0.92 9.31 11.91
C SER A 135 0.20 10.47 12.61
N GLY A 136 0.38 10.62 13.92
CA GLY A 136 -0.52 11.45 14.69
C GLY A 136 -1.99 11.07 14.47
N ILE A 137 -2.87 12.05 14.35
CA ILE A 137 -4.20 11.88 13.75
C ILE A 137 -4.04 12.12 12.25
N PRO A 138 -4.37 11.12 11.40
CA PRO A 138 -4.11 11.21 9.99
C PRO A 138 -4.87 12.32 9.29
N THR A 139 -4.21 13.00 8.39
CA THR A 139 -4.84 13.94 7.45
C THR A 139 -4.71 13.42 6.02
N ALA A 140 -5.68 13.77 5.15
CA ALA A 140 -5.63 13.40 3.74
C ALA A 140 -4.38 13.96 3.03
N ASP A 141 -3.88 15.11 3.50
CA ASP A 141 -2.72 15.78 2.94
C ASP A 141 -1.42 14.99 3.11
N MET A 142 -1.30 14.15 4.13
CA MET A 142 -0.13 13.27 4.28
C MET A 142 0.05 12.36 3.06
N LEU A 143 -1.06 11.83 2.53
CA LEU A 143 -1.07 10.96 1.35
C LEU A 143 -1.12 11.75 0.03
N ARG A 144 -1.79 12.90 -0.01
CA ARG A 144 -1.87 13.74 -1.21
C ARG A 144 -0.56 14.39 -1.59
N LYS A 145 0.21 14.80 -0.58
CA LYS A 145 1.51 15.49 -0.73
C LYS A 145 2.71 14.55 -0.66
N ASP A 146 2.49 13.25 -0.74
CA ASP A 146 3.54 12.21 -0.69
C ASP A 146 4.44 12.30 0.56
N VAL A 147 3.88 12.76 1.69
CA VAL A 147 4.59 12.69 2.98
C VAL A 147 4.77 11.23 3.40
N CYS A 148 3.79 10.38 3.06
CA CYS A 148 3.88 8.92 3.20
C CYS A 148 3.09 8.22 2.11
N ASP A 149 3.42 6.97 1.84
CA ASP A 149 2.75 6.10 0.89
C ASP A 149 1.52 5.42 1.52
N LEU A 150 1.62 5.10 2.80
CA LEU A 150 0.62 4.33 3.54
C LEU A 150 0.49 4.87 4.97
N ILE A 151 -0.73 4.86 5.51
CA ILE A 151 -0.98 5.16 6.92
C ILE A 151 -1.65 3.95 7.58
N ILE A 152 -1.21 3.61 8.80
CA ILE A 152 -1.87 2.63 9.65
C ILE A 152 -2.40 3.36 10.90
N SER A 153 -3.73 3.43 11.04
CA SER A 153 -4.37 4.20 12.11
C SER A 153 -5.78 3.70 12.39
N PRO A 154 -6.30 3.85 13.62
CA PRO A 154 -7.72 3.64 13.89
C PRO A 154 -8.62 4.76 13.34
N HIS A 155 -8.05 5.86 12.88
CA HIS A 155 -8.76 7.01 12.35
C HIS A 155 -8.49 7.17 10.87
N ALA A 156 -9.54 7.50 10.10
CA ALA A 156 -9.44 7.84 8.69
C ALA A 156 -9.95 9.28 8.48
N PRO A 157 -9.27 10.08 7.64
CA PRO A 157 -9.78 11.39 7.27
C PRO A 157 -11.03 11.24 6.38
N GLU A 158 -11.98 12.14 6.51
CA GLU A 158 -13.14 12.22 5.61
C GLU A 158 -12.72 12.80 4.25
N ALA A 159 -12.36 11.91 3.31
CA ALA A 159 -11.89 12.29 1.99
C ALA A 159 -12.20 11.18 0.97
N THR A 160 -12.77 11.55 -0.17
CA THR A 160 -13.21 10.60 -1.21
C THR A 160 -12.07 10.00 -2.04
N ASP A 161 -10.90 10.59 -2.00
CA ASP A 161 -9.69 10.15 -2.68
C ASP A 161 -8.76 9.30 -1.79
N ILE A 162 -9.11 9.13 -0.51
CA ILE A 162 -8.41 8.24 0.41
C ILE A 162 -9.13 6.91 0.50
N MET A 163 -8.45 5.88 0.07
CA MET A 163 -8.91 4.50 0.16
C MET A 163 -8.58 3.93 1.54
N GLN A 164 -9.44 3.04 2.05
CA GLN A 164 -9.22 2.41 3.34
C GLN A 164 -9.54 0.93 3.31
N ARG A 165 -8.87 0.17 4.17
CA ARG A 165 -9.14 -1.25 4.42
C ARG A 165 -8.91 -1.57 5.89
N GLY A 166 -9.84 -2.31 6.49
CA GLY A 166 -9.67 -2.85 7.84
C GLY A 166 -8.55 -3.91 7.88
N LEU A 167 -7.67 -3.79 8.86
CA LEU A 167 -6.59 -4.75 9.12
C LEU A 167 -6.94 -5.70 10.26
N MET A 168 -7.28 -5.15 11.41
CA MET A 168 -7.55 -5.93 12.61
C MET A 168 -8.36 -5.10 13.61
N ALA A 169 -9.19 -5.77 14.39
CA ALA A 169 -9.91 -5.17 15.50
C ALA A 169 -9.10 -5.30 16.80
N ASP A 170 -9.29 -4.32 17.70
CA ASP A 170 -8.78 -4.36 19.06
C ASP A 170 -9.73 -3.59 19.99
N ARG A 171 -9.54 -3.73 21.27
CA ARG A 171 -10.33 -3.03 22.30
C ARG A 171 -9.42 -2.40 23.34
N MET A 172 -9.93 -1.38 24.00
CA MET A 172 -9.24 -0.77 25.13
C MET A 172 -9.50 -1.58 26.39
N VAL A 173 -8.45 -1.80 27.19
CA VAL A 173 -8.51 -2.44 28.49
C VAL A 173 -7.75 -1.59 29.51
N VAL A 174 -7.99 -1.85 30.79
CA VAL A 174 -7.29 -1.18 31.90
C VAL A 174 -6.11 -2.03 32.31
N PHE A 175 -4.93 -1.45 32.27
CA PHE A 175 -3.68 -2.05 32.77
C PHE A 175 -3.32 -1.49 34.14
N TYR A 176 -2.73 -2.31 35.00
CA TYR A 176 -2.26 -1.96 36.33
C TYR A 176 -1.11 -2.90 36.76
N ASP A 177 -0.34 -2.45 37.74
CA ASP A 177 0.70 -3.27 38.37
C ASP A 177 0.05 -4.11 39.49
N PRO A 178 -0.03 -5.45 39.35
CA PRO A 178 -0.74 -6.30 40.32
C PRO A 178 -0.05 -6.38 41.68
N ASP A 179 1.24 -6.00 41.77
CA ASP A 179 1.95 -5.95 43.05
C ASP A 179 1.62 -4.70 43.86
N TYR A 180 0.97 -3.71 43.27
CA TYR A 180 0.69 -2.40 43.88
C TYR A 180 -0.78 -2.08 44.04
N ARG A 181 -1.66 -2.74 43.27
CA ARG A 181 -3.10 -2.55 43.41
C ARG A 181 -3.92 -3.71 42.87
N GLU A 182 -5.16 -3.82 43.36
CA GLU A 182 -6.20 -4.66 42.77
C GLU A 182 -6.88 -3.97 41.57
N PRO A 183 -7.51 -4.74 40.65
CA PRO A 183 -8.24 -4.17 39.54
C PRO A 183 -9.41 -3.30 40.02
N PRO A 184 -9.75 -2.19 39.29
CA PRO A 184 -10.93 -1.41 39.62
C PRO A 184 -12.19 -2.25 39.40
N GLN A 185 -13.07 -2.29 40.41
CA GLN A 185 -14.28 -3.13 40.41
C GLN A 185 -15.43 -2.53 39.62
N ASP A 186 -15.48 -1.19 39.56
CA ASP A 186 -16.54 -0.45 38.88
C ASP A 186 -16.03 0.86 38.26
N THR A 187 -16.94 1.56 37.58
CA THR A 187 -16.68 2.87 36.97
C THR A 187 -16.22 3.91 37.97
N THR A 188 -16.76 3.87 39.18
CA THR A 188 -16.46 4.88 40.24
C THR A 188 -15.01 4.73 40.72
N GLU A 189 -14.57 3.51 40.98
CA GLU A 189 -13.18 3.22 41.35
C GLU A 189 -12.20 3.57 40.19
N TYR A 190 -12.56 3.24 38.97
CA TYR A 190 -11.78 3.61 37.79
C TYR A 190 -11.60 5.13 37.68
N LEU A 191 -12.67 5.91 37.81
CA LEU A 191 -12.61 7.35 37.66
C LEU A 191 -11.87 8.06 38.81
N LYS A 192 -11.90 7.50 40.04
CA LYS A 192 -11.21 8.05 41.21
C LYS A 192 -9.71 7.73 41.23
N ALA A 193 -9.29 6.70 40.55
CA ALA A 193 -7.89 6.30 40.50
C ALA A 193 -7.02 7.35 39.79
N ASP A 194 -5.72 7.33 40.07
CA ASP A 194 -4.74 8.09 39.34
C ASP A 194 -4.40 7.38 38.03
N HIS A 195 -4.32 8.14 36.92
CA HIS A 195 -4.08 7.59 35.61
C HIS A 195 -2.82 8.11 34.95
N VAL A 196 -2.11 7.20 34.27
CA VAL A 196 -1.18 7.55 33.19
C VAL A 196 -1.96 7.53 31.88
N SER A 197 -1.97 8.62 31.13
CA SER A 197 -2.74 8.76 29.91
C SER A 197 -1.91 9.29 28.74
N LEU A 198 -2.48 9.21 27.54
CA LEU A 198 -1.86 9.78 26.33
C LEU A 198 -2.27 11.25 26.15
N LEU A 199 -1.33 12.04 25.69
CA LEU A 199 -1.56 13.37 25.13
C LEU A 199 -0.87 13.45 23.77
N PHE A 200 -1.65 13.52 22.69
CA PHE A 200 -1.07 13.64 21.36
C PHE A 200 -0.39 15.01 21.18
N ALA A 201 0.70 15.04 20.40
CA ALA A 201 1.45 16.27 20.13
C ALA A 201 0.61 17.39 19.50
N THR A 202 -0.49 17.03 18.84
CA THR A 202 -1.49 17.97 18.27
C THR A 202 -2.37 18.64 19.34
N GLY A 203 -2.27 18.22 20.60
CA GLY A 203 -3.18 18.66 21.67
C GLY A 203 -4.57 18.01 21.64
N GLU A 204 -4.82 17.14 20.67
CA GLU A 204 -6.09 16.40 20.57
C GLU A 204 -6.20 15.36 21.68
N LYS A 205 -7.40 15.28 22.25
CA LYS A 205 -7.69 14.30 23.31
C LYS A 205 -7.90 12.92 22.71
N PRO A 206 -7.38 11.85 23.35
CA PRO A 206 -7.71 10.48 22.97
C PRO A 206 -9.22 10.23 22.92
N ALA A 207 -9.66 9.32 22.06
CA ALA A 207 -11.07 8.97 21.92
C ALA A 207 -11.76 8.59 23.24
N LEU A 208 -11.01 7.98 24.15
CA LEU A 208 -11.48 7.66 25.49
C LEU A 208 -11.85 8.91 26.29
N GLU A 209 -10.98 9.93 26.30
CA GLU A 209 -11.25 11.19 27.00
C GLU A 209 -12.46 11.91 26.41
N THR A 210 -12.58 11.91 25.10
CA THR A 210 -13.75 12.45 24.39
C THR A 210 -15.02 11.70 24.79
N SER A 211 -14.98 10.36 24.85
CA SER A 211 -16.11 9.52 25.26
C SER A 211 -16.51 9.73 26.72
N LEU A 212 -15.57 9.87 27.63
CA LEU A 212 -15.86 10.19 29.03
C LEU A 212 -16.49 11.58 29.16
N ASN A 213 -15.91 12.57 28.50
CA ASN A 213 -16.42 13.96 28.56
C ASN A 213 -17.86 14.08 28.01
N THR A 214 -18.21 13.35 26.94
CA THR A 214 -19.59 13.35 26.39
C THR A 214 -20.62 12.75 27.38
N ARG A 215 -20.16 11.91 28.32
CA ARG A 215 -20.99 11.33 29.39
C ARG A 215 -20.97 12.16 30.68
N GLY A 216 -20.30 13.32 30.69
CA GLY A 216 -20.09 14.12 31.87
C GLY A 216 -19.15 13.50 32.91
N LEU A 217 -18.33 12.52 32.47
CA LEU A 217 -17.38 11.80 33.32
C LEU A 217 -15.97 12.34 33.10
N THR A 218 -15.18 12.40 34.16
CA THR A 218 -13.76 12.77 34.12
C THR A 218 -12.96 11.83 34.98
N ARG A 219 -11.72 11.56 34.60
CA ARG A 219 -10.78 10.80 35.43
C ARG A 219 -9.58 11.67 35.76
N ARG A 220 -8.84 11.29 36.79
CA ARG A 220 -7.68 12.04 37.26
C ARG A 220 -6.42 11.58 36.49
N ASN A 221 -6.02 12.32 35.45
CA ASN A 221 -4.78 12.09 34.73
C ASN A 221 -3.63 12.80 35.45
N VAL A 222 -2.83 12.08 36.19
CA VAL A 222 -1.69 12.63 36.96
C VAL A 222 -0.39 12.62 36.16
N VAL A 223 -0.29 11.72 35.18
CA VAL A 223 0.82 11.68 34.22
C VAL A 223 0.24 11.64 32.81
N THR A 224 0.80 12.43 31.91
CA THR A 224 0.49 12.35 30.49
C THR A 224 1.77 12.12 29.68
N VAL A 225 1.73 11.15 28.75
CA VAL A 225 2.85 10.79 27.87
C VAL A 225 2.45 10.94 26.42
N SER A 226 3.41 11.20 25.55
CA SER A 226 3.15 11.46 24.12
C SER A 226 2.88 10.20 23.27
N ASN A 227 3.18 9.03 23.82
CA ASN A 227 3.09 7.74 23.14
C ASN A 227 2.88 6.60 24.14
N PHE A 228 2.45 5.43 23.66
CA PHE A 228 2.20 4.28 24.51
C PHE A 228 3.46 3.72 25.15
N SER A 229 4.62 3.87 24.48
CA SER A 229 5.90 3.35 25.00
C SER A 229 6.34 4.00 26.32
N GLY A 230 5.77 5.14 26.69
CA GLY A 230 5.98 5.75 27.99
C GLY A 230 5.15 5.15 29.13
N LEU A 231 4.06 4.43 28.86
CA LEU A 231 3.15 3.94 29.89
C LEU A 231 3.81 3.01 30.93
N PRO A 232 4.60 1.99 30.53
CA PRO A 232 5.18 1.04 31.47
C PRO A 232 6.05 1.68 32.55
N GLU A 233 6.77 2.75 32.20
CA GLU A 233 7.72 3.40 33.09
C GLU A 233 7.04 4.14 34.26
N PHE A 234 5.81 4.62 34.04
CA PHE A 234 5.02 5.30 35.06
C PHE A 234 4.01 4.38 35.76
N LEU A 235 3.67 3.25 35.14
CA LEU A 235 2.74 2.29 35.72
C LEU A 235 3.44 1.36 36.70
N ARG A 236 4.69 0.97 36.41
CA ARG A 236 5.46 0.02 37.21
C ARG A 236 5.76 0.59 38.60
N GLY A 237 5.45 -0.21 39.62
CA GLY A 237 5.72 0.16 41.02
C GLY A 237 4.78 1.23 41.56
N THR A 238 3.61 1.44 40.92
CA THR A 238 2.62 2.45 41.36
C THR A 238 1.22 1.86 41.38
N ASP A 239 0.30 2.54 42.07
CA ASP A 239 -1.12 2.20 42.10
C ASP A 239 -1.93 2.86 40.98
N MET A 240 -1.25 3.46 39.97
CA MET A 240 -1.88 4.09 38.83
C MET A 240 -2.51 3.08 37.86
N LEU A 241 -3.43 3.57 37.03
CA LEU A 241 -4.03 2.84 35.94
C LEU A 241 -3.57 3.41 34.59
N ALA A 242 -3.42 2.55 33.59
CA ALA A 242 -3.31 2.98 32.20
C ALA A 242 -4.40 2.31 31.37
N THR A 243 -5.00 3.05 30.44
CA THR A 243 -5.95 2.47 29.47
C THR A 243 -5.32 2.44 28.10
N ALA A 244 -5.18 1.23 27.55
CA ALA A 244 -4.46 0.98 26.30
C ALA A 244 -5.08 -0.19 25.52
N PRO A 245 -4.72 -0.39 24.24
CA PRO A 245 -5.14 -1.56 23.45
C PRO A 245 -4.76 -2.89 24.10
N GLU A 246 -5.68 -3.85 24.11
CA GLU A 246 -5.51 -5.16 24.77
C GLU A 246 -4.28 -5.92 24.24
N ARG A 247 -4.00 -5.84 22.94
CA ARG A 247 -2.86 -6.53 22.32
C ARG A 247 -1.50 -6.05 22.85
N MET A 248 -1.44 -4.93 23.56
CA MET A 248 -0.21 -4.48 24.24
C MET A 248 0.20 -5.38 25.39
N SER A 249 -0.71 -6.21 25.94
CA SER A 249 -0.40 -7.19 26.97
C SER A 249 0.67 -8.20 26.55
N ASN A 250 0.77 -8.49 25.27
CA ASN A 250 1.76 -9.42 24.71
C ASN A 250 3.09 -8.75 24.31
N HIS A 251 3.17 -7.43 24.37
CA HIS A 251 4.31 -6.62 23.94
C HIS A 251 4.75 -5.63 25.02
N LEU A 252 4.42 -4.37 24.83
CA LEU A 252 4.89 -3.25 25.63
C LEU A 252 4.46 -3.33 27.09
N LEU A 253 3.24 -3.79 27.35
CA LEU A 253 2.66 -3.92 28.70
C LEU A 253 2.71 -5.36 29.21
N ARG A 254 3.63 -6.16 28.69
CA ARG A 254 3.89 -7.51 29.19
C ARG A 254 4.37 -7.44 30.65
N GLY A 255 3.72 -8.21 31.52
CA GLY A 255 4.02 -8.25 32.96
C GLY A 255 3.12 -7.33 33.81
N PHE A 256 2.26 -6.54 33.18
CA PHE A 256 1.14 -5.89 33.88
C PHE A 256 -0.13 -6.73 33.77
N ALA A 257 -0.98 -6.66 34.77
CA ALA A 257 -2.31 -7.25 34.70
C ALA A 257 -3.26 -6.34 33.91
N SER A 258 -4.29 -6.91 33.34
CA SER A 258 -5.31 -6.14 32.63
C SER A 258 -6.72 -6.68 32.88
N VAL A 259 -7.68 -5.76 32.88
CA VAL A 259 -9.12 -6.05 33.00
C VAL A 259 -9.89 -5.23 31.96
N PRO A 260 -11.09 -5.69 31.55
CA PRO A 260 -11.96 -4.89 30.70
C PRO A 260 -12.26 -3.52 31.32
N LEU A 261 -12.56 -2.52 30.48
CA LEU A 261 -13.10 -1.24 30.97
C LEU A 261 -14.42 -1.49 31.71
N PRO A 262 -14.63 -0.85 32.89
CA PRO A 262 -15.86 -1.02 33.69
C PRO A 262 -17.04 -0.22 33.14
N PHE A 263 -17.05 0.11 31.85
CA PHE A 263 -18.13 0.78 31.12
C PHE A 263 -18.01 0.46 29.63
N ASP A 264 -19.10 0.64 28.91
CA ASP A 264 -19.12 0.39 27.46
C ASP A 264 -18.24 1.37 26.71
N PHE A 265 -17.24 0.81 26.02
CA PHE A 265 -16.39 1.50 25.06
C PHE A 265 -16.24 0.62 23.82
N LYS A 266 -16.59 1.16 22.66
CA LYS A 266 -16.60 0.38 21.42
C LYS A 266 -15.19 -0.08 21.03
N PRO A 267 -15.03 -1.33 20.61
CA PRO A 267 -13.81 -1.76 19.94
C PRO A 267 -13.50 -0.87 18.73
N PHE A 268 -12.24 -0.76 18.40
CA PHE A 268 -11.79 -0.03 17.21
C PHE A 268 -11.14 -0.99 16.20
N THR A 269 -11.09 -0.55 14.96
CA THR A 269 -10.41 -1.27 13.89
C THR A 269 -9.20 -0.47 13.44
N LEU A 270 -8.03 -1.10 13.39
CA LEU A 270 -6.89 -0.53 12.68
C LEU A 270 -7.17 -0.57 11.19
N LEU A 271 -7.02 0.57 10.55
CA LEU A 271 -7.22 0.77 9.13
C LEU A 271 -5.88 0.97 8.45
N MET A 272 -5.77 0.46 7.24
CA MET A 272 -4.71 0.78 6.29
C MET A 272 -5.29 1.79 5.30
N LEU A 273 -4.62 2.95 5.15
CA LEU A 273 -5.07 4.07 4.34
C LEU A 273 -4.04 4.37 3.25
N TRP A 274 -4.51 4.67 2.04
CA TRP A 274 -3.66 5.07 0.91
C TRP A 274 -4.41 5.99 -0.04
N HIS A 275 -3.69 6.76 -0.84
CA HIS A 275 -4.29 7.62 -1.85
C HIS A 275 -4.77 6.80 -3.06
N ARG A 276 -5.92 7.16 -3.66
CA ARG A 276 -6.52 6.48 -4.82
C ARG A 276 -5.57 6.35 -6.00
N ARG A 277 -4.64 7.31 -6.23
CA ARG A 277 -3.65 7.23 -7.31
C ARG A 277 -2.80 5.96 -7.24
N ASN A 278 -2.53 5.45 -6.04
CA ASN A 278 -1.72 4.25 -5.79
C ASN A 278 -2.55 2.95 -5.79
N GLN A 279 -3.87 3.04 -6.12
CA GLN A 279 -4.76 1.88 -6.07
C GLN A 279 -4.29 0.74 -6.97
N ASN A 280 -3.88 1.06 -8.19
CA ASN A 280 -3.49 0.10 -9.22
C ASN A 280 -1.96 -0.05 -9.36
N ASP A 281 -1.17 0.75 -8.64
CA ASP A 281 0.29 0.63 -8.65
C ASP A 281 0.72 -0.75 -8.15
N PRO A 282 1.50 -1.53 -8.95
CA PRO A 282 1.86 -2.90 -8.61
C PRO A 282 2.70 -3.00 -7.32
N ALA A 283 3.65 -2.09 -7.12
CA ALA A 283 4.54 -2.07 -5.95
C ALA A 283 3.75 -1.74 -4.69
N HIS A 284 2.92 -0.71 -4.76
CA HIS A 284 2.09 -0.30 -3.64
C HIS A 284 1.02 -1.37 -3.29
N ARG A 285 0.46 -2.06 -4.31
CA ARG A 285 -0.47 -3.18 -4.10
C ARG A 285 0.23 -4.36 -3.41
N TRP A 286 1.46 -4.66 -3.81
CA TRP A 286 2.26 -5.69 -3.17
C TRP A 286 2.50 -5.33 -1.69
N LEU A 287 2.93 -4.10 -1.37
CA LEU A 287 3.10 -3.64 0.02
C LEU A 287 1.81 -3.83 0.84
N ARG A 288 0.66 -3.38 0.32
CA ARG A 288 -0.63 -3.54 1.01
C ARG A 288 -0.96 -5.01 1.30
N ASN A 289 -0.64 -5.91 0.37
CA ASN A 289 -0.84 -7.34 0.56
C ASN A 289 0.06 -7.89 1.66
N GLN A 290 1.33 -7.44 1.76
CA GLN A 290 2.23 -7.84 2.83
C GLN A 290 1.74 -7.34 4.20
N VAL A 291 1.30 -6.09 4.28
CA VAL A 291 0.70 -5.54 5.52
C VAL A 291 -0.53 -6.35 5.94
N ASN A 292 -1.41 -6.69 4.99
CA ASN A 292 -2.58 -7.53 5.27
C ASN A 292 -2.19 -8.93 5.75
N ALA A 293 -1.18 -9.56 5.15
CA ALA A 293 -0.72 -10.89 5.54
C ALA A 293 -0.20 -10.89 6.98
N VAL A 294 0.59 -9.88 7.36
CA VAL A 294 1.06 -9.71 8.75
C VAL A 294 -0.12 -9.52 9.70
N ALA A 295 -1.09 -8.65 9.36
CA ALA A 295 -2.26 -8.44 10.21
C ALA A 295 -3.11 -9.72 10.37
N ALA A 296 -3.23 -10.52 9.32
CA ALA A 296 -3.95 -11.80 9.37
C ALA A 296 -3.30 -12.82 10.32
N THR A 297 -1.97 -12.91 10.37
CA THR A 297 -1.27 -13.77 11.32
C THR A 297 -1.52 -13.34 12.77
N MET A 298 -1.64 -12.04 13.02
CA MET A 298 -1.94 -11.51 14.35
C MET A 298 -3.40 -11.78 14.79
N ASN A 299 -4.34 -11.90 13.86
CA ASN A 299 -5.73 -12.25 14.16
C ASN A 299 -5.88 -13.74 14.53
N GLY A 300 -5.14 -14.64 13.87
CA GLY A 300 -5.16 -16.08 14.15
C GLY A 300 -4.46 -16.51 15.44
N LEU A 301 -3.72 -15.63 16.09
CA LEU A 301 -3.07 -15.90 17.38
C LEU A 301 -4.02 -15.72 18.59
N ASN A 302 -5.25 -15.24 18.36
CA ASN A 302 -6.24 -14.95 19.40
C ASN A 302 -7.49 -15.85 19.31
N GLU A 303 -7.51 -16.86 18.43
CA GLU A 303 -8.44 -17.97 18.43
C GLU A 303 -7.81 -19.21 19.10
#